data_849938da04facdccff7b70ee6243e40f
#
_entry.id   849938da04facdccff7b70ee6243e40f
#
_cell.length_a   1.000
_cell.length_b   1.000
_cell.length_c   1.000
_cell.angle_alpha   90.00
_cell.angle_beta   90.00
_cell.angle_gamma   90.00
#
_symmetry.space_group_name_H-M   'P 1'
#
loop_
_entity.id
_entity.type
_entity.pdbx_description
1 polymer ?
#
loop_
_entity_poly.entity_id
_entity_poly.type
_entity_poly.pdbx_seq_one_letter_code
_entity_poly.pdbx_strand_id
1 'polypeptide(L)'
;MTLALVALAATARDYSHPVGYYRLQSNHSISTILLGLEYSYEGRVADRWTLIGRAGVVPIGFNLYSFPSESGFNANLGIGASFEGRYYSSIKRRMEMGRSTYNNSSDFISLRLRANTTGDGPEISLTPAYGFRRAIGKHWVQEFTLGMRFGIFGDDAFFAPHAQYRIGFVF
;
A
#
# COMPACT_ATOMS: atom_id res chain seq x y z
N MET A 1 -4.49 -16.27 23.52
CA MET A 1 -5.56 -15.72 22.65
C MET A 1 -5.00 -15.66 21.25
N THR A 2 -5.31 -16.66 20.43
CA THR A 2 -4.77 -16.87 19.08
C THR A 2 -5.43 -15.88 18.13
N LEU A 3 -4.65 -14.93 17.61
CA LEU A 3 -5.09 -14.08 16.50
C LEU A 3 -5.21 -14.98 15.27
N ALA A 4 -6.44 -15.40 14.97
CA ALA A 4 -6.74 -16.03 13.70
C ALA A 4 -6.54 -14.98 12.60
N LEU A 5 -5.41 -15.11 11.89
CA LEU A 5 -5.21 -14.45 10.61
C LEU A 5 -6.24 -15.06 9.64
N VAL A 6 -7.40 -14.46 9.55
CA VAL A 6 -8.35 -14.80 8.49
C VAL A 6 -7.72 -14.33 7.19
N ALA A 7 -6.93 -15.22 6.59
CA ALA A 7 -6.61 -15.11 5.19
C ALA A 7 -7.94 -15.27 4.44
N LEU A 8 -8.61 -14.16 4.17
CA LEU A 8 -9.70 -14.13 3.21
C LEU A 8 -9.07 -14.44 1.85
N ALA A 9 -8.98 -15.73 1.54
CA ALA A 9 -8.82 -16.18 0.16
C ALA A 9 -10.11 -15.76 -0.54
N ALA A 10 -10.19 -14.48 -0.91
CA ALA A 10 -11.17 -14.02 -1.86
C ALA A 10 -10.87 -14.78 -3.14
N THR A 11 -11.62 -15.84 -3.41
CA THR A 11 -11.74 -16.40 -4.74
C THR A 11 -12.18 -15.24 -5.62
N ALA A 12 -11.20 -14.60 -6.25
CA ALA A 12 -11.46 -13.58 -7.25
C ALA A 12 -12.29 -14.30 -8.33
N ARG A 13 -13.62 -14.07 -8.33
CA ARG A 13 -14.44 -14.43 -9.46
C ARG A 13 -13.81 -13.73 -10.65
N ASP A 14 -13.34 -14.52 -11.59
CA ASP A 14 -12.82 -14.06 -12.86
C ASP A 14 -13.97 -13.33 -13.57
N TYR A 15 -14.01 -12.01 -13.44
CA TYR A 15 -14.82 -11.20 -14.30
C TYR A 15 -14.11 -11.20 -15.64
N SER A 16 -14.58 -12.08 -16.56
CA SER A 16 -14.17 -12.09 -17.95
C SER A 16 -14.54 -10.76 -18.57
N HIS A 17 -13.63 -9.80 -18.51
CA HIS A 17 -13.74 -8.59 -19.28
C HIS A 17 -13.33 -8.89 -20.71
N PRO A 18 -14.01 -8.30 -21.72
CA PRO A 18 -13.71 -8.52 -23.10
C PRO A 18 -12.24 -8.26 -23.38
N VAL A 19 -11.63 -9.16 -24.13
CA VAL A 19 -10.28 -9.11 -24.66
C VAL A 19 -10.02 -7.71 -25.24
N GLY A 20 -9.27 -6.86 -24.51
CA GLY A 20 -8.96 -5.52 -25.01
C GLY A 20 -8.41 -4.50 -24.03
N TYR A 21 -8.47 -4.70 -22.73
CA TYR A 21 -7.95 -3.74 -21.73
C TYR A 21 -6.68 -4.24 -21.03
N TYR A 22 -5.57 -4.15 -21.74
CA TYR A 22 -4.27 -4.62 -21.28
C TYR A 22 -3.29 -3.50 -21.01
N ARG A 23 -3.76 -2.39 -20.43
CA ARG A 23 -2.90 -1.27 -20.07
C ARG A 23 -3.06 -0.95 -18.60
N LEU A 24 -1.96 -0.56 -17.94
CA LEU A 24 -2.06 0.10 -16.66
C LEU A 24 -3.02 1.28 -16.77
N GLN A 25 -3.85 1.44 -15.75
CA GLN A 25 -4.88 2.50 -15.70
C GLN A 25 -4.43 3.59 -14.75
N SER A 26 -4.73 4.83 -15.10
CA SER A 26 -4.67 5.92 -14.12
C SER A 26 -5.97 5.89 -13.32
N ASN A 27 -5.87 5.95 -12.01
CA ASN A 27 -7.02 5.86 -11.13
C ASN A 27 -6.84 6.69 -9.85
N HIS A 28 -7.97 7.06 -9.28
CA HIS A 28 -8.07 7.66 -7.95
C HIS A 28 -8.53 6.60 -6.97
N SER A 29 -8.04 6.65 -5.75
CA SER A 29 -8.53 5.76 -4.71
C SER A 29 -8.46 6.39 -3.32
N ILE A 30 -9.38 5.95 -2.47
CA ILE A 30 -9.31 6.19 -1.03
C ILE A 30 -9.03 4.84 -0.38
N SER A 31 -8.01 4.78 0.45
CA SER A 31 -7.59 3.53 1.08
C SER A 31 -7.43 3.68 2.58
N THR A 32 -7.74 2.60 3.29
CA THR A 32 -7.46 2.50 4.72
C THR A 32 -6.19 1.69 4.96
N ILE A 33 -5.41 2.15 5.93
CA ILE A 33 -4.22 1.49 6.45
C ILE A 33 -4.44 1.36 7.95
N LEU A 34 -4.89 0.18 8.41
CA LEU A 34 -5.26 -0.02 9.82
C LEU A 34 -6.24 1.07 10.29
N LEU A 35 -5.73 2.08 11.03
CA LEU A 35 -6.51 3.19 11.57
C LEU A 35 -6.39 4.49 10.74
N GLY A 36 -5.62 4.46 9.65
CA GLY A 36 -5.39 5.63 8.81
C GLY A 36 -6.27 5.65 7.55
N LEU A 37 -6.41 6.81 6.95
CA LEU A 37 -7.11 7.03 5.68
C LEU A 37 -6.23 7.84 4.75
N GLU A 38 -5.97 7.31 3.55
CA GLU A 38 -5.18 7.97 2.50
C GLU A 38 -6.01 8.12 1.22
N TYR A 39 -5.98 9.30 0.64
CA TYR A 39 -6.32 9.50 -0.76
C TYR A 39 -5.08 9.27 -1.61
N SER A 40 -5.26 8.67 -2.80
CA SER A 40 -4.18 8.49 -3.76
C SER A 40 -4.63 8.72 -5.20
N TYR A 41 -3.70 9.25 -5.98
CA TYR A 41 -3.78 9.27 -7.43
C TYR A 41 -2.62 8.46 -8.01
N GLU A 42 -2.96 7.46 -8.83
CA GLU A 42 -2.01 6.66 -9.58
C GLU A 42 -2.07 7.06 -11.05
N GLY A 43 -0.99 7.62 -11.57
CA GLY A 43 -0.83 8.00 -12.96
C GLY A 43 0.02 6.97 -13.71
N ARG A 44 -0.48 6.47 -14.86
CA ARG A 44 0.32 5.66 -15.77
C ARG A 44 1.34 6.54 -16.49
N VAL A 45 2.62 6.14 -16.46
CA VAL A 45 3.71 6.84 -17.17
C VAL A 45 4.31 6.02 -18.32
N ALA A 46 4.22 4.68 -18.22
CA ALA A 46 4.66 3.77 -19.28
C ALA A 46 3.89 2.44 -19.19
N ASP A 47 4.20 1.47 -20.05
CA ASP A 47 3.47 0.18 -20.13
C ASP A 47 3.52 -0.65 -18.84
N ARG A 48 4.56 -0.46 -18.03
CA ARG A 48 4.75 -1.19 -16.77
C ARG A 48 5.03 -0.27 -15.60
N TRP A 49 4.98 1.06 -15.80
CA TRP A 49 5.34 2.04 -14.80
C TRP A 49 4.17 2.94 -14.44
N THR A 50 4.00 3.17 -13.17
CA THR A 50 3.10 4.20 -12.63
C THR A 50 3.82 5.06 -11.60
N LEU A 51 3.31 6.28 -11.44
CA LEU A 51 3.66 7.17 -10.35
C LEU A 51 2.43 7.40 -9.50
N ILE A 52 2.61 7.37 -8.18
CA ILE A 52 1.50 7.48 -7.23
C ILE A 52 1.82 8.61 -6.24
N GLY A 53 0.93 9.58 -6.17
CA GLY A 53 0.89 10.55 -5.09
C GLY A 53 -0.14 10.13 -4.04
N ARG A 54 0.20 10.23 -2.75
CA ARG A 54 -0.72 9.95 -1.65
C ARG A 54 -0.65 11.04 -0.60
N ALA A 55 -1.79 11.32 0.01
CA ALA A 55 -1.87 12.17 1.19
C ALA A 55 -3.01 11.70 2.11
N GLY A 56 -2.83 11.87 3.41
CA GLY A 56 -3.84 11.44 4.36
C GLY A 56 -3.39 11.42 5.80
N VAL A 57 -4.26 10.88 6.64
CA VAL A 57 -3.95 10.58 8.04
C VAL A 57 -3.43 9.15 8.10
N VAL A 58 -2.22 8.98 8.58
CA VAL A 58 -1.52 7.70 8.57
C VAL A 58 -1.04 7.32 9.96
N PRO A 59 -0.99 6.03 10.27
CA PRO A 59 -0.33 5.57 11.49
C PRO A 59 1.18 5.78 11.34
N ILE A 60 1.77 6.42 12.34
CA ILE A 60 3.18 6.75 12.40
C ILE A 60 3.94 5.75 13.25
N GLY A 61 3.32 5.29 14.34
CA GLY A 61 3.89 4.32 15.24
C GLY A 61 2.83 3.53 15.97
N PHE A 62 3.17 2.31 16.33
CA PHE A 62 2.39 1.44 17.18
C PHE A 62 3.23 1.04 18.36
N ASN A 63 2.75 1.31 19.56
CA ASN A 63 3.36 0.83 20.79
C ASN A 63 2.42 -0.22 21.42
N LEU A 64 2.90 -1.45 21.47
CA LEU A 64 2.28 -2.52 22.24
C LEU A 64 3.12 -2.70 23.51
N TYR A 65 2.53 -2.42 24.66
CA TYR A 65 3.17 -2.66 25.95
C TYR A 65 2.35 -3.64 26.79
N SER A 66 3.04 -4.53 27.44
CA SER A 66 2.45 -5.50 28.35
C SER A 66 3.30 -5.54 29.61
N PHE A 67 2.76 -5.02 30.69
CA PHE A 67 3.32 -5.13 32.02
C PHE A 67 2.41 -6.03 32.87
N PRO A 68 2.91 -6.59 33.99
CA PRO A 68 2.09 -7.50 34.82
C PRO A 68 0.77 -6.92 35.32
N SER A 69 0.66 -5.59 35.40
CA SER A 69 -0.53 -4.87 35.88
C SER A 69 -1.31 -4.14 34.78
N GLU A 70 -0.70 -3.88 33.62
CA GLU A 70 -1.33 -3.10 32.53
C GLU A 70 -0.88 -3.59 31.17
N SER A 71 -1.84 -3.78 30.28
CA SER A 71 -1.56 -3.99 28.85
C SER A 71 -2.30 -2.93 28.05
N GLY A 72 -1.61 -2.30 27.09
CA GLY A 72 -2.19 -1.26 26.29
C GLY A 72 -1.69 -1.24 24.86
N PHE A 73 -2.51 -0.67 24.00
CA PHE A 73 -2.20 -0.39 22.59
C PHE A 73 -2.32 1.11 22.37
N ASN A 74 -1.24 1.72 21.92
CA ASN A 74 -1.22 3.11 21.52
C ASN A 74 -0.87 3.21 20.03
N ALA A 75 -1.71 3.91 19.27
CA ALA A 75 -1.47 4.22 17.87
C ALA A 75 -1.35 5.73 17.71
N ASN A 76 -0.19 6.20 17.28
CA ASN A 76 0.03 7.58 16.93
C ASN A 76 -0.35 7.82 15.47
N LEU A 77 -1.26 8.76 15.24
CA LEU A 77 -1.69 9.20 13.91
C LEU A 77 -1.05 10.54 13.58
N GLY A 78 -0.68 10.71 12.33
CA GLY A 78 -0.19 11.99 11.82
C GLY A 78 -0.60 12.21 10.38
N ILE A 79 -0.35 13.41 9.90
CA ILE A 79 -0.56 13.76 8.50
C ILE A 79 0.67 13.33 7.73
N GLY A 80 0.46 12.61 6.63
CA GLY A 80 1.53 12.14 5.77
C GLY A 80 1.23 12.36 4.30
N ALA A 81 2.29 12.60 3.56
CA ALA A 81 2.28 12.59 2.11
C ALA A 81 3.36 11.66 1.59
N SER A 82 3.12 11.02 0.46
CA SER A 82 4.12 10.15 -0.16
C SER A 82 4.04 10.18 -1.68
N PHE A 83 5.20 9.96 -2.29
CA PHE A 83 5.36 9.78 -3.72
C PHE A 83 6.02 8.43 -3.98
N GLU A 84 5.44 7.64 -4.88
CA GLU A 84 5.88 6.26 -5.12
C GLU A 84 5.97 5.98 -6.62
N GLY A 85 7.14 5.49 -7.05
CA GLY A 85 7.30 4.88 -8.36
C GLY A 85 7.06 3.38 -8.28
N ARG A 86 6.27 2.82 -9.20
CA ARG A 86 6.00 1.38 -9.30
C ARG A 86 6.37 0.82 -10.64
N TYR A 87 7.01 -0.34 -10.60
CA TYR A 87 7.21 -1.20 -11.76
C TYR A 87 6.39 -2.47 -11.62
N TYR A 88 5.42 -2.69 -12.49
CA TYR A 88 4.55 -3.85 -12.50
C TYR A 88 5.21 -5.03 -13.22
N SER A 89 5.88 -5.89 -12.47
CA SER A 89 6.72 -6.97 -12.99
C SER A 89 5.91 -8.07 -13.67
N SER A 90 4.75 -8.43 -13.12
CA SER A 90 3.97 -9.56 -13.58
C SER A 90 2.77 -9.20 -14.48
N ILE A 91 2.57 -7.91 -14.83
CA ILE A 91 1.39 -7.46 -15.57
C ILE A 91 1.21 -8.17 -16.92
N LYS A 92 2.27 -8.27 -17.72
CA LYS A 92 2.21 -8.96 -19.03
C LYS A 92 1.91 -10.45 -18.88
N ARG A 93 2.61 -11.13 -17.98
CA ARG A 93 2.39 -12.55 -17.71
C ARG A 93 0.95 -12.85 -17.25
N ARG A 94 0.37 -11.95 -16.44
CA ARG A 94 -1.03 -12.10 -16.02
C ARG A 94 -1.98 -12.00 -17.20
N MET A 95 -1.72 -11.06 -18.13
CA MET A 95 -2.50 -10.90 -19.36
C MET A 95 -2.42 -12.13 -20.25
N GLU A 96 -1.22 -12.63 -20.48
CA GLU A 96 -0.99 -13.84 -21.29
C GLU A 96 -1.69 -15.08 -20.71
N MET A 97 -1.81 -15.15 -19.39
CA MET A 97 -2.54 -16.21 -18.70
C MET A 97 -4.05 -15.96 -18.56
N GLY A 98 -4.60 -14.91 -19.19
CA GLY A 98 -6.02 -14.54 -19.05
C GLY A 98 -6.44 -14.08 -17.65
N ARG A 99 -5.49 -13.73 -16.77
CA ARG A 99 -5.79 -13.27 -15.41
C ARG A 99 -6.13 -11.78 -15.42
N SER A 100 -7.09 -11.40 -14.61
CA SER A 100 -7.50 -9.99 -14.48
C SER A 100 -6.34 -9.09 -14.10
N THR A 101 -6.20 -7.98 -14.83
CA THR A 101 -5.29 -6.86 -14.53
C THR A 101 -6.06 -5.59 -14.19
N TYR A 102 -7.35 -5.72 -13.92
CA TYR A 102 -8.23 -4.61 -13.58
C TYR A 102 -7.74 -3.87 -12.33
N ASN A 103 -7.87 -2.54 -12.32
CA ASN A 103 -7.34 -1.66 -11.28
C ASN A 103 -5.85 -1.91 -10.98
N ASN A 104 -5.05 -2.19 -12.02
CA ASN A 104 -3.63 -2.49 -11.92
C ASN A 104 -3.32 -3.74 -11.06
N SER A 105 -4.19 -4.76 -11.11
CA SER A 105 -4.01 -6.02 -10.37
C SER A 105 -2.80 -6.78 -10.85
N SER A 106 -1.68 -6.64 -10.17
CA SER A 106 -0.41 -7.29 -10.51
C SER A 106 0.54 -7.28 -9.31
N ASP A 107 1.68 -7.95 -9.45
CA ASP A 107 2.79 -7.83 -8.53
C ASP A 107 3.68 -6.68 -9.01
N PHE A 108 4.31 -5.97 -8.07
CA PHE A 108 5.11 -4.79 -8.37
C PHE A 108 6.32 -4.67 -7.44
N ILE A 109 7.32 -3.95 -7.94
CA ILE A 109 8.42 -3.42 -7.15
C ILE A 109 8.21 -1.91 -7.06
N SER A 110 8.43 -1.33 -5.91
CA SER A 110 8.23 0.09 -5.71
C SER A 110 9.35 0.74 -4.91
N LEU A 111 9.49 2.04 -5.14
CA LEU A 111 10.30 2.93 -4.32
C LEU A 111 9.40 4.08 -3.88
N ARG A 112 9.20 4.20 -2.56
CA ARG A 112 8.34 5.21 -1.96
C ARG A 112 9.15 6.19 -1.12
N LEU A 113 9.02 7.46 -1.43
CA LEU A 113 9.43 8.56 -0.57
C LEU A 113 8.21 9.02 0.24
N ARG A 114 8.35 9.11 1.54
CA ARG A 114 7.29 9.54 2.46
C ARG A 114 7.78 10.65 3.37
N ALA A 115 6.92 11.63 3.59
CA ALA A 115 7.07 12.66 4.62
C ALA A 115 5.85 12.63 5.53
N ASN A 116 6.07 12.54 6.83
CA ASN A 116 5.03 12.56 7.85
C ASN A 116 5.32 13.69 8.84
N THR A 117 4.27 14.28 9.39
CA THR A 117 4.38 15.17 10.55
C THR A 117 3.77 14.48 11.75
N THR A 118 4.54 14.42 12.82
CA THR A 118 4.11 13.92 14.13
C THR A 118 4.15 15.04 15.15
N GLY A 119 3.55 14.81 16.33
CA GLY A 119 3.71 15.76 17.46
C GLY A 119 5.16 15.96 17.89
N ASP A 120 6.04 15.01 17.57
CA ASP A 120 7.47 14.99 17.97
C ASP A 120 8.40 15.51 16.86
N GLY A 121 7.88 15.83 15.67
CA GLY A 121 8.67 16.38 14.58
C GLY A 121 8.41 15.75 13.20
N PRO A 122 9.07 16.24 12.14
CA PRO A 122 8.96 15.69 10.81
C PRO A 122 9.75 14.40 10.65
N GLU A 123 9.19 13.44 9.93
CA GLU A 123 9.86 12.23 9.50
C GLU A 123 9.92 12.19 7.97
N ILE A 124 11.08 11.88 7.42
CA ILE A 124 11.26 11.62 5.99
C ILE A 124 11.82 10.21 5.84
N SER A 125 11.21 9.40 4.98
CA SER A 125 11.64 8.02 4.78
C SER A 125 11.55 7.56 3.33
N LEU A 126 12.49 6.68 2.95
CA LEU A 126 12.56 6.00 1.67
C LEU A 126 12.31 4.51 1.90
N THR A 127 11.40 3.93 1.12
CA THR A 127 10.99 2.54 1.29
C THR A 127 11.02 1.81 -0.06
N PRO A 128 12.11 1.10 -0.40
CA PRO A 128 12.06 0.07 -1.41
C PRO A 128 11.21 -1.10 -0.93
N ALA A 129 10.28 -1.56 -1.77
CA ALA A 129 9.36 -2.63 -1.41
C ALA A 129 8.96 -3.49 -2.63
N TYR A 130 8.64 -4.74 -2.36
CA TYR A 130 7.88 -5.62 -3.24
C TYR A 130 6.46 -5.71 -2.74
N GLY A 131 5.50 -5.76 -3.66
CA GLY A 131 4.11 -5.88 -3.28
C GLY A 131 3.26 -6.56 -4.34
N PHE A 132 2.02 -6.85 -3.94
CA PHE A 132 0.99 -7.27 -4.87
C PHE A 132 -0.28 -6.45 -4.64
N ARG A 133 -1.00 -6.23 -5.73
CA ARG A 133 -2.31 -5.60 -5.74
C ARG A 133 -3.30 -6.52 -6.43
N ARG A 134 -4.51 -6.64 -5.87
CA ARG A 134 -5.60 -7.45 -6.42
C ARG A 134 -6.92 -6.69 -6.31
N ALA A 135 -7.65 -6.64 -7.41
CA ALA A 135 -9.01 -6.11 -7.41
C ALA A 135 -9.97 -7.11 -6.75
N ILE A 136 -10.91 -6.58 -5.96
CA ILE A 136 -12.03 -7.29 -5.35
C ILE A 136 -13.30 -6.67 -5.93
N GLY A 137 -13.86 -7.32 -6.95
CA GLY A 137 -14.97 -6.72 -7.71
C GLY A 137 -14.53 -5.53 -8.55
N LYS A 138 -15.43 -4.53 -8.72
CA LYS A 138 -15.21 -3.40 -9.63
C LYS A 138 -14.44 -2.25 -9.02
N HIS A 139 -14.65 -1.98 -7.75
CA HIS A 139 -14.16 -0.74 -7.10
C HIS A 139 -13.18 -1.00 -5.95
N TRP A 140 -13.12 -2.21 -5.42
CA TRP A 140 -12.27 -2.51 -4.29
C TRP A 140 -10.94 -3.11 -4.72
N VAL A 141 -9.89 -2.72 -4.04
CA VAL A 141 -8.55 -3.27 -4.21
C VAL A 141 -7.96 -3.60 -2.86
N GLN A 142 -7.23 -4.70 -2.82
CA GLN A 142 -6.34 -5.01 -1.70
C GLN A 142 -4.90 -4.93 -2.17
N GLU A 143 -4.03 -4.47 -1.30
CA GLU A 143 -2.63 -4.30 -1.57
C GLU A 143 -1.81 -4.71 -0.35
N PHE A 144 -0.78 -5.48 -0.59
CA PHE A 144 0.22 -5.83 0.41
C PHE A 144 1.59 -5.44 -0.09
N THR A 145 2.40 -4.85 0.78
CA THR A 145 3.79 -4.49 0.50
C THR A 145 4.70 -4.97 1.60
N LEU A 146 5.86 -5.46 1.23
CA LEU A 146 6.93 -5.87 2.12
C LEU A 146 8.24 -5.26 1.65
N GLY A 147 9.03 -4.71 2.55
CA GLY A 147 10.27 -4.04 2.19
C GLY A 147 11.06 -3.57 3.40
N MET A 148 11.94 -2.62 3.14
CA MET A 148 12.77 -2.00 4.17
C MET A 148 12.55 -0.49 4.13
N ARG A 149 12.48 0.12 5.30
CA ARG A 149 12.28 1.55 5.45
C ARG A 149 13.54 2.17 6.04
N PHE A 150 14.05 3.17 5.33
CA PHE A 150 15.18 3.98 5.73
C PHE A 150 14.68 5.41 5.94
N GLY A 151 15.00 6.05 7.02
CA GLY A 151 14.50 7.38 7.26
C GLY A 151 15.31 8.17 8.26
N ILE A 152 14.88 9.43 8.39
CA ILE A 152 15.40 10.38 9.36
C ILE A 152 14.21 10.92 10.15
N PHE A 153 14.34 10.92 11.46
CA PHE A 153 13.38 11.49 12.38
C PHE A 153 14.11 12.50 13.27
N GLY A 154 13.84 13.78 13.06
CA GLY A 154 14.70 14.82 13.63
C GLY A 154 16.13 14.69 13.12
N ASP A 155 17.09 14.50 14.02
CA ASP A 155 18.52 14.28 13.70
C ASP A 155 18.92 12.80 13.68
N ASP A 156 18.02 11.90 14.00
CA ASP A 156 18.29 10.47 14.10
C ASP A 156 17.94 9.71 12.83
N ALA A 157 18.91 8.98 12.26
CA ALA A 157 18.66 8.05 11.17
C ALA A 157 18.14 6.72 11.71
N PHE A 158 17.14 6.13 11.03
CA PHE A 158 16.60 4.84 11.39
C PHE A 158 16.50 3.89 10.21
N PHE A 159 16.45 2.61 10.54
CA PHE A 159 16.26 1.52 9.60
C PHE A 159 15.28 0.51 10.20
N ALA A 160 14.25 0.13 9.49
CA ALA A 160 13.23 -0.78 9.98
C ALA A 160 12.63 -1.66 8.87
N PRO A 161 12.19 -2.89 9.19
CA PRO A 161 11.38 -3.67 8.26
C PRO A 161 10.03 -2.95 8.03
N HIS A 162 9.54 -3.05 6.81
CA HIS A 162 8.26 -2.46 6.41
C HIS A 162 7.33 -3.55 5.90
N ALA A 163 6.17 -3.70 6.53
CA ALA A 163 5.07 -4.51 6.06
C ALA A 163 3.78 -3.69 6.14
N GLN A 164 3.03 -3.62 5.04
CA GLN A 164 1.81 -2.82 4.99
C GLN A 164 0.73 -3.57 4.23
N TYR A 165 -0.46 -3.63 4.82
CA TYR A 165 -1.68 -4.07 4.16
C TYR A 165 -2.64 -2.89 4.02
N ARG A 166 -3.30 -2.82 2.87
CA ARG A 166 -4.16 -1.71 2.50
C ARG A 166 -5.39 -2.24 1.78
N ILE A 167 -6.55 -1.70 2.11
CA ILE A 167 -7.79 -1.89 1.34
C ILE A 167 -8.21 -0.52 0.82
N GLY A 168 -8.51 -0.43 -0.48
CA GLY A 168 -8.86 0.82 -1.13
C GLY A 168 -10.12 0.69 -1.99
N PHE A 169 -10.83 1.80 -2.10
CA PHE A 169 -11.92 2.01 -3.04
C PHE A 169 -11.42 2.86 -4.20
N VAL A 170 -11.56 2.35 -5.42
CA VAL A 170 -11.12 2.97 -6.68
C VAL A 170 -12.33 3.56 -7.41
N PHE A 171 -12.19 4.78 -7.92
CA PHE A 171 -13.24 5.53 -8.65
C PHE A 171 -12.67 6.32 -9.82
#